data_d90c5f4a3c81e7e9da1b1dc6b826d85e
#
_entry.id   d90c5f4a3c81e7e9da1b1dc6b826d85e
#
_cell.length_a   1.000
_cell.length_b   1.000
_cell.length_c   1.000
_cell.angle_alpha   90.00
_cell.angle_beta   90.00
_cell.angle_gamma   90.00
#
_symmetry.space_group_name_H-M   'P 1'
#
loop_
_entity.id
_entity.type
_entity.pdbx_description
1 polymer ?
#
loop_
_entity_poly.entity_id
_entity_poly.type
_entity_poly.pdbx_seq_one_letter_code
_entity_poly.pdbx_strand_id
1 'polypeptide(L)'
;MKKTLSILLSLALLLCVSCAAADQKVALPDSRYSLTLPDGMEYDGPGEGEDDAKFAYVSESLGLDVQFFCQPNEKGATLQAMTDVLIAKGVDAAVYRISGVDMIAYRVTDPQDPPEKGMKCVAYVLLDGEAAQMVCFWYANQKAADLSEKIISSITLNP
;
A
#
# COMPACT_ATOMS: atom_id res chain seq x y z
N MET A 1 33.10 0.45 43.55
CA MET A 1 31.68 0.26 43.28
C MET A 1 31.06 1.32 42.32
N LYS A 2 31.50 2.59 42.27
CA LYS A 2 30.90 3.62 41.35
C LYS A 2 31.25 3.41 39.84
N LYS A 3 32.38 2.80 39.50
CA LYS A 3 32.79 2.59 38.09
C LYS A 3 32.07 1.43 37.39
N THR A 4 31.66 0.41 38.14
CA THR A 4 30.90 -0.75 37.58
C THR A 4 29.45 -0.40 37.28
N LEU A 5 28.84 0.53 38.05
CA LEU A 5 27.48 0.98 37.83
C LEU A 5 27.36 1.84 36.58
N SER A 6 28.40 2.64 36.26
CA SER A 6 28.44 3.49 35.09
C SER A 6 28.57 2.70 33.78
N ILE A 7 29.25 1.55 33.79
CA ILE A 7 29.43 0.67 32.64
C ILE A 7 28.12 -0.11 32.33
N LEU A 8 27.43 -0.55 33.40
CA LEU A 8 26.11 -1.20 33.25
C LEU A 8 25.04 -0.26 32.73
N LEU A 9 25.05 1.00 33.12
CA LEU A 9 24.11 2.02 32.64
C LEU A 9 24.36 2.37 31.13
N SER A 10 25.63 2.46 30.74
CA SER A 10 25.97 2.70 29.33
C SER A 10 25.67 1.49 28.44
N LEU A 11 25.82 0.26 28.94
CA LEU A 11 25.46 -0.95 28.19
C LEU A 11 23.93 -1.10 28.05
N ALA A 12 23.16 -0.70 29.08
CA ALA A 12 21.70 -0.67 29.01
C ALA A 12 21.19 0.39 28.02
N LEU A 13 21.84 1.56 27.94
CA LEU A 13 21.53 2.59 26.96
C LEU A 13 21.88 2.16 25.50
N LEU A 14 22.94 1.37 25.31
CA LEU A 14 23.31 0.83 24.00
C LEU A 14 22.37 -0.28 23.52
N LEU A 15 21.69 -0.99 24.41
CA LEU A 15 20.69 -2.00 24.08
C LEU A 15 19.31 -1.41 23.73
N CYS A 16 19.08 -0.12 24.05
CA CYS A 16 17.83 0.58 23.69
C CYS A 16 17.88 1.27 22.31
N VAL A 17 18.98 1.18 21.55
CA VAL A 17 19.17 1.93 20.29
C VAL A 17 19.17 1.02 19.05
N SER A 18 18.49 -0.09 19.06
CA SER A 18 18.23 -0.79 17.79
C SER A 18 16.92 -1.57 17.76
N CYS A 19 15.82 -0.92 18.13
CA CYS A 19 14.59 -1.22 17.40
C CYS A 19 14.70 -0.46 16.06
N ALA A 20 15.53 -0.95 15.15
CA ALA A 20 15.35 -0.64 13.76
C ALA A 20 13.97 -1.21 13.44
N ALA A 21 12.97 -0.33 13.36
CA ALA A 21 11.67 -0.74 12.93
C ALA A 21 11.87 -1.38 11.56
N ALA A 22 11.35 -2.58 11.40
CA ALA A 22 11.59 -3.38 10.20
C ALA A 22 10.42 -3.16 9.24
N ASP A 23 10.71 -3.21 7.94
CA ASP A 23 9.67 -3.30 6.92
C ASP A 23 8.64 -4.37 7.32
N GLN A 24 7.36 -4.05 7.17
CA GLN A 24 6.27 -4.93 7.56
C GLN A 24 5.61 -5.59 6.33
N LYS A 25 5.43 -6.91 6.39
CA LYS A 25 4.69 -7.63 5.37
C LYS A 25 3.20 -7.56 5.68
N VAL A 26 2.41 -7.04 4.73
CA VAL A 26 0.96 -6.85 4.85
C VAL A 26 0.26 -7.69 3.78
N ALA A 27 -0.65 -8.57 4.20
CA ALA A 27 -1.49 -9.33 3.27
C ALA A 27 -2.58 -8.41 2.70
N LEU A 28 -2.90 -8.57 1.41
CA LEU A 28 -4.08 -7.95 0.82
C LEU A 28 -5.34 -8.61 1.42
N PRO A 29 -6.47 -7.88 1.50
CA PRO A 29 -7.71 -8.40 2.10
C PRO A 29 -8.17 -9.69 1.38
N ASP A 30 -8.43 -10.75 2.13
CA ASP A 30 -8.93 -12.04 1.61
C ASP A 30 -8.15 -12.56 0.37
N SER A 31 -6.83 -12.36 0.35
CA SER A 31 -5.99 -12.61 -0.81
C SER A 31 -4.76 -13.44 -0.48
N ARG A 32 -4.25 -14.14 -1.51
CA ARG A 32 -2.97 -14.85 -1.46
C ARG A 32 -1.75 -13.92 -1.62
N TYR A 33 -1.97 -12.65 -1.92
CA TYR A 33 -0.89 -11.71 -2.14
C TYR A 33 -0.60 -10.87 -0.90
N SER A 34 0.63 -10.43 -0.79
CA SER A 34 1.08 -9.47 0.22
C SER A 34 2.07 -8.47 -0.36
N LEU A 35 2.15 -7.33 0.30
CA LEU A 35 3.10 -6.26 0.03
C LEU A 35 4.01 -6.07 1.23
N THR A 36 5.16 -5.45 1.00
CA THR A 36 6.07 -5.00 2.06
C THR A 36 5.96 -3.48 2.19
N LEU A 37 5.45 -3.02 3.31
CA LEU A 37 5.41 -1.60 3.66
C LEU A 37 6.70 -1.22 4.39
N PRO A 38 7.26 -0.03 4.11
CA PRO A 38 8.43 0.45 4.82
C PRO A 38 8.12 0.75 6.27
N ASP A 39 9.16 0.82 7.07
CA ASP A 39 9.08 1.39 8.41
C ASP A 39 8.44 2.78 8.43
N GLY A 40 7.73 3.10 9.50
CA GLY A 40 7.04 4.38 9.67
C GLY A 40 5.65 4.46 9.04
N MET A 41 5.13 3.35 8.49
CA MET A 41 3.71 3.24 8.14
C MET A 41 2.92 2.73 9.34
N GLU A 42 1.88 3.46 9.74
CA GLU A 42 1.01 3.14 10.86
C GLU A 42 -0.34 2.64 10.36
N TYR A 43 -0.88 1.62 11.02
CA TYR A 43 -2.21 1.09 10.69
C TYR A 43 -3.29 2.09 11.11
N ASP A 44 -4.13 2.51 10.15
CA ASP A 44 -5.20 3.51 10.36
C ASP A 44 -6.62 2.90 10.44
N GLY A 45 -6.71 1.58 10.40
CA GLY A 45 -8.00 0.88 10.53
C GLY A 45 -8.77 0.72 9.22
N PRO A 46 -10.00 0.18 9.32
CA PRO A 46 -10.91 0.07 8.19
C PRO A 46 -11.66 1.39 7.97
N GLY A 47 -12.07 1.65 6.72
CA GLY A 47 -13.06 2.68 6.40
C GLY A 47 -14.44 2.36 6.98
N GLU A 48 -15.31 3.38 7.08
CA GLU A 48 -16.62 3.25 7.73
C GLU A 48 -17.72 2.71 6.80
N GLY A 49 -17.54 2.78 5.47
CA GLY A 49 -18.50 2.40 4.45
C GLY A 49 -18.26 1.01 3.83
N GLU A 50 -19.28 0.46 3.18
CA GLU A 50 -19.20 -0.84 2.51
C GLU A 50 -18.23 -0.81 1.30
N ASP A 51 -18.15 0.36 0.62
CA ASP A 51 -17.25 0.64 -0.50
C ASP A 51 -15.92 1.25 -0.08
N ASP A 52 -15.71 1.46 1.22
CA ASP A 52 -14.48 2.04 1.76
C ASP A 52 -13.33 1.03 1.81
N ALA A 53 -12.15 1.52 2.11
CA ALA A 53 -10.97 0.67 2.28
C ALA A 53 -11.21 -0.38 3.36
N LYS A 54 -10.84 -1.63 3.10
CA LYS A 54 -10.88 -2.69 4.11
C LYS A 54 -9.93 -2.40 5.25
N PHE A 55 -8.83 -1.74 4.95
CA PHE A 55 -7.90 -1.14 5.91
C PHE A 55 -6.95 -0.17 5.19
N ALA A 56 -6.29 0.67 5.95
CA ALA A 56 -5.30 1.63 5.46
C ALA A 56 -4.05 1.64 6.34
N TYR A 57 -2.98 2.15 5.76
CA TYR A 57 -1.75 2.50 6.46
C TYR A 57 -1.34 3.92 6.05
N VAL A 58 -0.93 4.72 7.02
CA VAL A 58 -0.61 6.13 6.83
C VAL A 58 0.77 6.46 7.36
N SER A 59 1.42 7.45 6.77
CA SER A 59 2.66 8.00 7.29
C SER A 59 2.83 9.47 6.89
N GLU A 60 2.60 10.38 7.81
CA GLU A 60 2.86 11.80 7.61
C GLU A 60 4.33 12.08 7.23
N SER A 61 5.27 11.41 7.90
CA SER A 61 6.71 11.61 7.67
C SER A 61 7.16 11.18 6.28
N LEU A 62 6.51 10.17 5.68
CA LEU A 62 6.75 9.71 4.32
C LEU A 62 5.88 10.46 3.30
N GLY A 63 4.81 11.12 3.75
CA GLY A 63 3.79 11.76 2.91
C GLY A 63 3.08 10.75 2.03
N LEU A 64 2.73 9.59 2.60
CA LEU A 64 2.19 8.43 1.90
C LEU A 64 1.07 7.79 2.71
N ASP A 65 -0.09 7.57 2.05
CA ASP A 65 -1.17 6.73 2.55
C ASP A 65 -1.39 5.58 1.59
N VAL A 66 -1.65 4.39 2.11
CA VAL A 66 -1.90 3.17 1.34
C VAL A 66 -3.23 2.58 1.78
N GLN A 67 -4.18 2.50 0.87
CA GLN A 67 -5.52 1.99 1.11
C GLN A 67 -5.72 0.68 0.35
N PHE A 68 -6.35 -0.29 1.00
CA PHE A 68 -6.58 -1.63 0.46
C PHE A 68 -8.08 -1.89 0.34
N PHE A 69 -8.50 -2.28 -0.87
CA PHE A 69 -9.89 -2.60 -1.19
C PHE A 69 -9.98 -4.02 -1.71
N CYS A 70 -11.09 -4.67 -1.41
CA CYS A 70 -11.44 -5.98 -1.95
C CYS A 70 -12.91 -5.98 -2.32
N GLN A 71 -13.20 -6.30 -3.57
CA GLN A 71 -14.56 -6.40 -4.08
C GLN A 71 -14.77 -7.73 -4.81
N PRO A 72 -15.95 -8.33 -4.73
CA PRO A 72 -16.26 -9.52 -5.51
C PRO A 72 -16.19 -9.24 -7.02
N ASN A 73 -15.59 -10.15 -7.76
CA ASN A 73 -15.60 -10.17 -9.23
C ASN A 73 -16.66 -11.17 -9.74
N GLU A 74 -17.91 -11.02 -9.28
CA GLU A 74 -19.01 -11.95 -9.55
C GLU A 74 -19.30 -12.17 -11.04
N LYS A 75 -18.99 -11.18 -11.87
CA LYS A 75 -19.19 -11.25 -13.32
C LYS A 75 -18.00 -11.88 -14.06
N GLY A 76 -16.96 -12.27 -13.35
CA GLY A 76 -15.75 -12.83 -13.95
C GLY A 76 -15.06 -11.89 -14.93
N ALA A 77 -15.10 -10.58 -14.69
CA ALA A 77 -14.45 -9.60 -15.56
C ALA A 77 -12.93 -9.84 -15.59
N THR A 78 -12.34 -9.75 -16.77
CA THR A 78 -10.88 -9.82 -16.94
C THR A 78 -10.25 -8.45 -16.70
N LEU A 79 -8.94 -8.42 -16.41
CA LEU A 79 -8.19 -7.15 -16.31
C LEU A 79 -8.34 -6.31 -17.58
N GLN A 80 -8.34 -6.94 -18.76
CA GLN A 80 -8.53 -6.22 -20.02
C GLN A 80 -9.90 -5.56 -20.09
N ALA A 81 -10.98 -6.28 -19.76
CA ALA A 81 -12.32 -5.72 -19.76
C ALA A 81 -12.48 -4.55 -18.78
N MET A 82 -11.87 -4.66 -17.60
CA MET A 82 -11.83 -3.57 -16.62
C MET A 82 -11.05 -2.36 -17.15
N THR A 83 -9.90 -2.60 -17.79
CA THR A 83 -9.10 -1.55 -18.43
C THR A 83 -9.86 -0.82 -19.51
N ASP A 84 -10.57 -1.56 -20.38
CA ASP A 84 -11.39 -0.97 -21.45
C ASP A 84 -12.50 -0.06 -20.90
N VAL A 85 -13.12 -0.44 -19.78
CA VAL A 85 -14.11 0.40 -19.07
C VAL A 85 -13.47 1.68 -18.53
N LEU A 86 -12.26 1.61 -17.96
CA LEU A 86 -11.53 2.80 -17.45
C LEU A 86 -11.18 3.74 -18.61
N ILE A 87 -10.66 3.21 -19.70
CA ILE A 87 -10.32 3.98 -20.92
C ILE A 87 -11.58 4.66 -21.52
N ALA A 88 -12.70 3.94 -21.57
CA ALA A 88 -13.96 4.49 -22.04
C ALA A 88 -14.49 5.66 -21.18
N LYS A 89 -14.08 5.73 -19.90
CA LYS A 89 -14.34 6.83 -18.98
C LYS A 89 -13.29 7.94 -19.05
N GLY A 90 -12.32 7.86 -19.95
CA GLY A 90 -11.25 8.85 -20.10
C GLY A 90 -10.08 8.68 -19.13
N VAL A 91 -9.99 7.54 -18.44
CA VAL A 91 -8.89 7.23 -17.54
C VAL A 91 -7.74 6.62 -18.34
N ASP A 92 -6.52 7.14 -18.14
CA ASP A 92 -5.29 6.57 -18.71
C ASP A 92 -4.89 5.34 -17.88
N ALA A 93 -5.33 4.16 -18.34
CA ALA A 93 -5.14 2.88 -17.66
C ALA A 93 -4.50 1.86 -18.59
N ALA A 94 -3.63 1.01 -18.06
CA ALA A 94 -3.04 -0.09 -18.79
C ALA A 94 -2.75 -1.29 -17.88
N VAL A 95 -2.67 -2.49 -18.46
CA VAL A 95 -2.23 -3.69 -17.77
C VAL A 95 -0.70 -3.76 -17.79
N TYR A 96 -0.11 -3.93 -16.62
CA TYR A 96 1.32 -4.11 -16.43
C TYR A 96 1.59 -5.44 -15.72
N ARG A 97 2.77 -5.99 -15.97
CA ARG A 97 3.26 -7.14 -15.20
C ARG A 97 4.32 -6.68 -14.22
N ILE A 98 3.97 -6.71 -12.93
CA ILE A 98 4.82 -6.25 -11.82
C ILE A 98 5.13 -7.45 -10.93
N SER A 99 6.42 -7.77 -10.76
CA SER A 99 6.87 -8.93 -9.95
C SER A 99 6.18 -10.25 -10.30
N GLY A 100 5.84 -10.43 -11.59
CA GLY A 100 5.17 -11.63 -12.09
C GLY A 100 3.64 -11.63 -11.95
N VAL A 101 3.05 -10.58 -11.38
CA VAL A 101 1.60 -10.41 -11.22
C VAL A 101 1.09 -9.42 -12.26
N ASP A 102 0.05 -9.79 -13.02
CA ASP A 102 -0.61 -8.88 -13.94
C ASP A 102 -1.59 -7.99 -13.17
N MET A 103 -1.52 -6.70 -13.39
CA MET A 103 -2.38 -5.71 -12.74
C MET A 103 -2.62 -4.49 -13.61
N ILE A 104 -3.78 -3.88 -13.47
CA ILE A 104 -4.07 -2.57 -14.04
C ILE A 104 -3.38 -1.52 -13.17
N ALA A 105 -2.74 -0.53 -13.79
CA ALA A 105 -2.29 0.67 -13.10
C ALA A 105 -2.92 1.89 -13.77
N TYR A 106 -3.41 2.84 -12.96
CA TYR A 106 -3.95 4.11 -13.44
C TYR A 106 -3.79 5.21 -12.41
N ARG A 107 -3.69 6.45 -12.88
CA ARG A 107 -3.72 7.64 -12.02
C ARG A 107 -5.16 8.11 -11.87
N VAL A 108 -5.53 8.43 -10.65
CA VAL A 108 -6.81 9.09 -10.38
C VAL A 108 -6.60 10.59 -10.64
N THR A 109 -7.21 11.08 -11.73
CA THR A 109 -7.12 12.47 -12.16
C THR A 109 -8.05 13.32 -11.42
N ASP A 110 -8.35 13.86 -10.64
CA ASP A 110 -9.37 14.56 -9.86
C ASP A 110 -9.97 13.68 -8.76
N PRO A 111 -9.12 13.26 -7.81
CA PRO A 111 -9.59 12.42 -6.73
C PRO A 111 -10.62 13.18 -5.88
N GLN A 112 -11.77 12.57 -5.69
CA GLN A 112 -12.74 13.05 -4.71
C GLN A 112 -12.20 12.71 -3.32
N ASP A 113 -12.28 13.66 -2.40
CA ASP A 113 -11.93 13.49 -0.99
C ASP A 113 -10.54 12.85 -0.72
N PRO A 114 -9.44 13.48 -1.18
CA PRO A 114 -8.11 13.01 -0.84
C PRO A 114 -7.88 13.09 0.68
N PRO A 115 -7.12 12.16 1.28
CA PRO A 115 -6.82 12.17 2.72
C PRO A 115 -6.26 13.52 3.19
N GLU A 116 -5.41 14.13 2.36
CA GLU A 116 -4.92 15.48 2.57
C GLU A 116 -4.98 16.30 1.27
N LYS A 117 -5.22 17.60 1.42
CA LYS A 117 -5.33 18.52 0.28
C LYS A 117 -4.05 18.52 -0.56
N GLY A 118 -4.21 18.19 -1.84
CA GLY A 118 -3.12 18.23 -2.82
C GLY A 118 -2.39 16.91 -3.00
N MET A 119 -2.74 15.86 -2.26
CA MET A 119 -2.26 14.51 -2.55
C MET A 119 -2.73 14.03 -3.93
N LYS A 120 -1.87 13.27 -4.58
CA LYS A 120 -2.16 12.57 -5.84
C LYS A 120 -2.37 11.10 -5.55
N CYS A 121 -3.12 10.42 -6.41
CA CYS A 121 -3.42 9.00 -6.24
C CYS A 121 -3.03 8.19 -7.48
N VAL A 122 -2.41 7.04 -7.23
CA VAL A 122 -2.25 5.95 -8.21
C VAL A 122 -2.90 4.69 -7.66
N ALA A 123 -3.68 4.01 -8.49
CA ALA A 123 -4.36 2.78 -8.13
C ALA A 123 -3.82 1.60 -8.94
N TYR A 124 -3.70 0.46 -8.27
CA TYR A 124 -3.34 -0.82 -8.86
C TYR A 124 -4.45 -1.82 -8.59
N VAL A 125 -4.93 -2.50 -9.64
CA VAL A 125 -5.99 -3.51 -9.52
C VAL A 125 -5.46 -4.84 -10.03
N LEU A 126 -5.59 -5.88 -9.22
CA LEU A 126 -5.27 -7.26 -9.59
C LEU A 126 -6.44 -8.19 -9.29
N LEU A 127 -6.45 -9.34 -9.94
CA LEU A 127 -7.45 -10.39 -9.70
C LEU A 127 -6.83 -11.51 -8.88
N ASP A 128 -7.55 -11.96 -7.85
CA ASP A 128 -7.22 -13.14 -7.06
C ASP A 128 -8.47 -14.02 -6.89
N GLY A 129 -8.57 -15.05 -7.71
CA GLY A 129 -9.76 -15.88 -7.78
C GLY A 129 -11.00 -15.09 -8.21
N GLU A 130 -12.03 -15.09 -7.39
CA GLU A 130 -13.30 -14.37 -7.62
C GLU A 130 -13.31 -12.98 -7.00
N ALA A 131 -12.17 -12.44 -6.61
CA ALA A 131 -12.04 -11.12 -6.03
C ALA A 131 -11.18 -10.19 -6.90
N ALA A 132 -11.55 -8.93 -6.95
CA ALA A 132 -10.73 -7.84 -7.43
C ALA A 132 -10.12 -7.11 -6.22
N GLN A 133 -8.79 -7.09 -6.17
CA GLN A 133 -8.02 -6.37 -5.17
C GLN A 133 -7.60 -5.03 -5.73
N MET A 134 -7.79 -3.95 -4.99
CA MET A 134 -7.28 -2.64 -5.38
C MET A 134 -6.41 -2.07 -4.26
N VAL A 135 -5.24 -1.56 -4.63
CA VAL A 135 -4.33 -0.85 -3.74
C VAL A 135 -4.19 0.57 -4.26
N CYS A 136 -4.61 1.53 -3.46
CA CYS A 136 -4.49 2.96 -3.76
C CYS A 136 -3.35 3.56 -2.94
N PHE A 137 -2.44 4.24 -3.61
CA PHE A 137 -1.37 5.01 -3.00
C PHE A 137 -1.66 6.49 -3.16
N TRP A 138 -1.86 7.17 -2.04
CA TRP A 138 -1.96 8.62 -1.97
C TRP A 138 -0.60 9.18 -1.58
N TYR A 139 -0.08 10.12 -2.36
CA TYR A 139 1.26 10.64 -2.16
C TYR A 139 1.32 12.16 -2.31
N ALA A 140 2.06 12.80 -1.39
CA ALA A 140 2.20 14.24 -1.32
C ALA A 140 3.32 14.78 -2.22
N ASN A 141 4.31 13.96 -2.58
CA ASN A 141 5.51 14.39 -3.31
C ASN A 141 6.13 13.26 -4.13
N GLN A 142 7.15 13.59 -4.94
CA GLN A 142 7.80 12.63 -5.82
C GLN A 142 8.49 11.49 -5.06
N LYS A 143 9.09 11.77 -3.90
CA LYS A 143 9.75 10.72 -3.09
C LYS A 143 8.74 9.68 -2.61
N ALA A 144 7.55 10.11 -2.20
CA ALA A 144 6.44 9.22 -1.83
C ALA A 144 5.90 8.45 -3.04
N ALA A 145 5.83 9.07 -4.23
CA ALA A 145 5.49 8.37 -5.46
C ALA A 145 6.50 7.27 -5.80
N ASP A 146 7.80 7.55 -5.74
CA ASP A 146 8.86 6.55 -5.98
C ASP A 146 8.80 5.41 -4.94
N LEU A 147 8.39 5.73 -3.71
CA LEU A 147 8.20 4.75 -2.66
C LEU A 147 6.99 3.86 -2.94
N SER A 148 5.87 4.41 -3.45
CA SER A 148 4.70 3.62 -3.84
C SER A 148 5.03 2.59 -4.92
N GLU A 149 5.88 2.95 -5.90
CA GLU A 149 6.37 2.03 -6.92
C GLU A 149 7.22 0.89 -6.35
N LYS A 150 8.04 1.18 -5.33
CA LYS A 150 8.81 0.15 -4.62
C LYS A 150 7.91 -0.79 -3.83
N ILE A 151 6.89 -0.24 -3.15
CA ILE A 151 5.93 -1.02 -2.37
C ILE A 151 5.16 -1.96 -3.29
N ILE A 152 4.57 -1.48 -4.39
CA ILE A 152 3.83 -2.36 -5.30
C ILE A 152 4.74 -3.41 -5.96
N SER A 153 6.01 -3.07 -6.23
CA SER A 153 6.99 -4.00 -6.77
C SER A 153 7.41 -5.09 -5.77
N SER A 154 7.12 -4.93 -4.49
CA SER A 154 7.36 -5.95 -3.45
C SER A 154 6.26 -7.02 -3.38
N ILE A 155 5.25 -6.95 -4.25
CA ILE A 155 4.14 -7.90 -4.25
C ILE A 155 4.65 -9.33 -4.37
N THR A 156 4.15 -10.20 -3.49
CA THR A 156 4.51 -11.63 -3.47
C THR A 156 3.28 -12.48 -3.26
N LEU A 157 3.26 -13.66 -3.87
CA LEU A 157 2.30 -14.71 -3.57
C LEU A 157 2.69 -15.37 -2.24
N ASN A 158 1.73 -15.44 -1.33
CA ASN A 158 1.93 -16.20 -0.09
C ASN A 158 1.83 -17.70 -0.41
N PRO A 159 2.67 -18.54 0.21
CA PRO A 159 2.64 -19.98 0.03
C PRO A 159 1.35 -20.61 0.56
#